data_5cfa0dd241d105c4639ff1c8e0be2b23
#
_entry.id   5cfa0dd241d105c4639ff1c8e0be2b23
#
_cell.length_a   1.000
_cell.length_b   1.000
_cell.length_c   1.000
_cell.angle_alpha   90.00
_cell.angle_beta   90.00
_cell.angle_gamma   90.00
#
_symmetry.space_group_name_H-M   'P 1'
#
loop_
_entity.id
_entity.type
_entity.pdbx_description
1 polymer ?
#
loop_
_entity_poly.entity_id
_entity_poly.type
_entity_poly.pdbx_seq_one_letter_code
_entity_poly.pdbx_strand_id
1 'polypeptide(L)'
;ITERLVGSEMCIRDRVRWLRKRGFEVNYITNFTDVDDKIIAVANEEGVDFLEISNKYIDDYFESMDALNVIRADSYPRVTETIPEIIEMVESLIEKGNAYLAEDGVYFEIDTSPEKYGQLTGQTLEMVRSGAGGRVDKTGSGKRDHRDFALWKMAKPGEPSWESPWGKGRPGWHIECSAMSLKHLGEKFDIHGGGSDLIFPHHEAEIFQS
;
A
#
# COMPACT_ATOMS: atom_id res chain seq x y z
N ILE A 1 14.86 0.91 -12.35
CA ILE A 1 13.63 1.72 -12.52
C ILE A 1 13.04 1.34 -13.86
N THR A 2 11.82 0.81 -13.89
CA THR A 2 11.16 0.45 -15.14
C THR A 2 10.66 1.71 -15.85
N GLU A 3 10.67 1.73 -17.20
CA GLU A 3 10.15 2.86 -18.01
C GLU A 3 8.73 3.32 -17.61
N ARG A 4 7.91 2.40 -17.07
CA ARG A 4 6.56 2.70 -16.58
C ARG A 4 6.54 3.58 -15.34
N LEU A 5 7.43 3.35 -14.37
CA LEU A 5 7.54 4.19 -13.16
C LEU A 5 7.93 5.61 -13.51
N VAL A 6 8.94 5.77 -14.36
CA VAL A 6 9.40 7.09 -14.83
C VAL A 6 8.27 7.87 -15.53
N GLY A 7 7.46 7.20 -16.34
CA GLY A 7 6.31 7.82 -17.02
C GLY A 7 5.24 8.35 -16.05
N SER A 8 4.90 7.57 -15.03
CA SER A 8 3.93 7.96 -13.99
C SER A 8 4.40 9.18 -13.22
N GLU A 9 5.64 9.19 -12.75
CA GLU A 9 6.22 10.29 -11.97
C GLU A 9 6.27 11.60 -12.77
N MET A 10 6.62 11.53 -14.05
CA MET A 10 6.59 12.72 -14.92
C MET A 10 5.17 13.26 -15.12
N CYS A 11 4.17 12.38 -15.28
CA CYS A 11 2.77 12.80 -15.38
C CYS A 11 2.26 13.47 -14.11
N ILE A 12 2.61 12.94 -12.94
CA ILE A 12 2.26 13.55 -11.64
C ILE A 12 2.95 14.90 -11.50
N ARG A 13 4.26 14.99 -11.79
CA ARG A 13 5.01 16.25 -11.84
C ARG A 13 4.29 17.33 -12.65
N ASP A 14 3.89 16.99 -13.85
CA ASP A 14 3.28 17.96 -14.76
C ASP A 14 1.90 18.42 -14.28
N ARG A 15 1.12 17.52 -13.68
CA ARG A 15 -0.16 17.86 -13.04
C ARG A 15 0.03 18.80 -11.86
N VAL A 16 0.96 18.52 -10.95
CA VAL A 16 1.24 19.37 -9.79
C VAL A 16 1.71 20.76 -10.25
N ARG A 17 2.63 20.82 -11.23
CA ARG A 17 3.10 22.09 -11.80
C ARG A 17 1.96 22.88 -12.43
N TRP A 18 1.09 22.21 -13.17
CA TRP A 18 -0.03 22.86 -13.84
C TRP A 18 -1.04 23.40 -12.81
N LEU A 19 -1.41 22.63 -11.80
CA LEU A 19 -2.31 23.06 -10.74
C LEU A 19 -1.74 24.28 -9.99
N ARG A 20 -0.47 24.23 -9.56
CA ARG A 20 0.20 25.37 -8.91
C ARG A 20 0.26 26.60 -9.82
N LYS A 21 0.51 26.44 -11.12
CA LYS A 21 0.47 27.53 -12.11
C LYS A 21 -0.92 28.13 -12.26
N ARG A 22 -1.96 27.33 -12.07
CA ARG A 22 -3.37 27.79 -12.10
C ARG A 22 -3.80 28.49 -10.81
N GLY A 23 -2.94 28.57 -9.80
CA GLY A 23 -3.18 29.25 -8.55
C GLY A 23 -3.80 28.36 -7.46
N PHE A 24 -3.84 27.04 -7.68
CA PHE A 24 -4.25 26.11 -6.62
C PHE A 24 -3.14 25.94 -5.59
N GLU A 25 -3.50 25.89 -4.31
CA GLU A 25 -2.66 25.38 -3.26
C GLU A 25 -2.65 23.86 -3.37
N VAL A 26 -1.47 23.27 -3.53
CA VAL A 26 -1.32 21.83 -3.75
C VAL A 26 -0.47 21.26 -2.62
N ASN A 27 -1.11 20.44 -1.79
CA ASN A 27 -0.43 19.56 -0.82
C ASN A 27 -0.16 18.22 -1.51
N TYR A 28 1.09 18.01 -1.90
CA TYR A 28 1.50 16.83 -2.66
C TYR A 28 2.23 15.84 -1.76
N ILE A 29 1.63 14.67 -1.54
CA ILE A 29 2.17 13.60 -0.72
C ILE A 29 2.53 12.40 -1.60
N THR A 30 3.69 11.82 -1.39
CA THR A 30 4.12 10.56 -2.00
C THR A 30 4.73 9.68 -0.93
N ASN A 31 4.24 8.46 -0.76
CA ASN A 31 4.73 7.56 0.27
C ASN A 31 5.90 6.70 -0.20
N PHE A 32 6.64 6.17 0.77
CA PHE A 32 7.58 5.07 0.58
C PHE A 32 7.11 3.82 1.33
N THR A 33 6.97 2.73 0.60
CA THR A 33 6.86 1.39 1.19
C THR A 33 8.27 0.93 1.55
N ASP A 34 8.68 1.22 2.79
CA ASP A 34 10.01 0.95 3.30
C ASP A 34 10.14 -0.37 4.07
N VAL A 35 9.05 -1.14 4.13
CA VAL A 35 9.00 -2.52 4.61
C VAL A 35 8.07 -3.36 3.72
N ASP A 36 8.60 -4.42 3.11
CA ASP A 36 7.88 -5.29 2.16
C ASP A 36 8.60 -6.63 2.07
N ASP A 37 7.91 -7.68 1.60
CA ASP A 37 8.47 -9.02 1.43
C ASP A 37 9.76 -9.02 0.58
N LYS A 38 9.84 -8.18 -0.46
CA LYS A 38 11.01 -8.10 -1.35
C LYS A 38 12.19 -7.42 -0.67
N ILE A 39 11.93 -6.35 0.10
CA ILE A 39 12.97 -5.65 0.86
C ILE A 39 13.57 -6.60 1.89
N ILE A 40 12.72 -7.33 2.62
CA ILE A 40 13.12 -8.32 3.63
C ILE A 40 13.94 -9.45 2.98
N ALA A 41 13.52 -9.93 1.82
CA ALA A 41 14.24 -10.99 1.11
C ALA A 41 15.66 -10.54 0.69
N VAL A 42 15.78 -9.33 0.12
CA VAL A 42 17.09 -8.75 -0.27
C VAL A 42 17.97 -8.51 0.95
N ALA A 43 17.41 -7.96 2.04
CA ALA A 43 18.15 -7.73 3.27
C ALA A 43 18.71 -9.02 3.86
N ASN A 44 17.91 -10.09 3.88
CA ASN A 44 18.33 -11.42 4.31
C ASN A 44 19.43 -12.02 3.41
N GLU A 45 19.32 -11.84 2.09
CA GLU A 45 20.32 -12.30 1.12
C GLU A 45 21.66 -11.56 1.28
N GLU A 46 21.62 -10.24 1.50
CA GLU A 46 22.79 -9.42 1.68
C GLU A 46 23.34 -9.45 3.14
N GLY A 47 22.56 -9.97 4.10
CA GLY A 47 22.93 -10.06 5.51
C GLY A 47 22.96 -8.70 6.21
N VAL A 48 22.11 -7.76 5.80
CA VAL A 48 22.01 -6.40 6.32
C VAL A 48 20.63 -6.11 6.90
N ASP A 49 20.47 -4.99 7.59
CA ASP A 49 19.15 -4.54 8.06
C ASP A 49 18.28 -4.10 6.89
N PHE A 50 16.97 -4.39 6.96
CA PHE A 50 16.01 -4.02 5.91
C PHE A 50 15.93 -2.51 5.70
N LEU A 51 16.19 -1.70 6.74
CA LEU A 51 16.23 -0.23 6.63
C LEU A 51 17.44 0.24 5.81
N GLU A 52 18.56 -0.47 5.81
CA GLU A 52 19.70 -0.15 4.94
C GLU A 52 19.31 -0.29 3.47
N ILE A 53 18.62 -1.38 3.13
CA ILE A 53 18.10 -1.61 1.77
C ILE A 53 17.09 -0.53 1.40
N SER A 54 16.11 -0.26 2.26
CA SER A 54 15.08 0.76 2.01
C SER A 54 15.70 2.14 1.80
N ASN A 55 16.59 2.58 2.68
CA ASN A 55 17.23 3.89 2.59
C ASN A 55 18.06 4.02 1.32
N LYS A 56 18.85 2.99 0.96
CA LYS A 56 19.60 2.96 -0.29
C LYS A 56 18.71 3.22 -1.51
N TYR A 57 17.57 2.52 -1.60
CA TYR A 57 16.66 2.70 -2.75
C TYR A 57 15.86 4.01 -2.69
N ILE A 58 15.62 4.56 -1.52
CA ILE A 58 15.05 5.91 -1.36
C ILE A 58 16.02 6.97 -1.88
N ASP A 59 17.30 6.84 -1.57
CA ASP A 59 18.35 7.76 -2.08
C ASP A 59 18.46 7.64 -3.60
N ASP A 60 18.51 6.41 -4.15
CA ASP A 60 18.50 6.15 -5.60
C ASP A 60 17.26 6.74 -6.29
N TYR A 61 16.09 6.64 -5.64
CA TYR A 61 14.86 7.25 -6.13
C TYR A 61 15.03 8.77 -6.24
N PHE A 62 15.49 9.41 -5.19
CA PHE A 62 15.66 10.84 -5.17
C PHE A 62 16.67 11.33 -6.20
N GLU A 63 17.81 10.66 -6.36
CA GLU A 63 18.80 10.98 -7.39
C GLU A 63 18.18 10.88 -8.79
N SER A 64 17.45 9.80 -9.07
CA SER A 64 16.79 9.58 -10.36
C SER A 64 15.72 10.63 -10.64
N MET A 65 14.89 10.97 -9.65
CA MET A 65 13.82 11.95 -9.80
C MET A 65 14.37 13.37 -9.98
N ASP A 66 15.43 13.72 -9.29
CA ASP A 66 16.10 15.03 -9.46
C ASP A 66 16.71 15.14 -10.87
N ALA A 67 17.33 14.08 -11.38
CA ALA A 67 17.87 14.04 -12.75
C ALA A 67 16.75 14.22 -13.82
N LEU A 68 15.54 13.79 -13.53
CA LEU A 68 14.36 13.97 -14.40
C LEU A 68 13.62 15.29 -14.14
N ASN A 69 14.14 16.13 -13.24
CA ASN A 69 13.47 17.36 -12.84
C ASN A 69 12.04 17.14 -12.33
N VAL A 70 11.82 16.02 -11.62
CA VAL A 70 10.57 15.77 -10.90
C VAL A 70 10.60 16.59 -9.62
N ILE A 71 9.56 17.39 -9.39
CA ILE A 71 9.47 18.20 -8.17
C ILE A 71 9.31 17.29 -6.95
N ARG A 72 9.95 17.68 -5.86
CA ARG A 72 9.79 16.99 -4.59
C ARG A 72 8.35 17.13 -4.09
N ALA A 73 7.82 16.07 -3.50
CA ALA A 73 6.58 16.13 -2.76
C ALA A 73 6.77 16.98 -1.48
N ASP A 74 5.66 17.45 -0.93
CA ASP A 74 5.66 18.23 0.30
C ASP A 74 5.95 17.33 1.52
N SER A 75 5.63 16.02 1.39
CA SER A 75 5.96 15.00 2.39
C SER A 75 6.13 13.61 1.75
N TYR A 76 6.96 12.79 2.38
CA TYR A 76 7.21 11.40 2.00
C TYR A 76 7.01 10.49 3.22
N PRO A 77 5.76 10.20 3.63
CA PRO A 77 5.51 9.31 4.76
C PRO A 77 6.04 7.90 4.48
N ARG A 78 6.53 7.25 5.54
CA ARG A 78 7.02 5.87 5.50
C ARG A 78 6.08 4.94 6.25
N VAL A 79 6.01 3.71 5.82
CA VAL A 79 5.20 2.69 6.49
C VAL A 79 5.68 2.48 7.92
N THR A 80 7.01 2.40 8.13
CA THR A 80 7.61 2.20 9.46
C THR A 80 7.30 3.33 10.46
N GLU A 81 6.96 4.52 9.97
CA GLU A 81 6.60 5.70 10.77
C GLU A 81 5.07 5.85 10.95
N THR A 82 4.29 4.92 10.39
CA THR A 82 2.81 4.98 10.37
C THR A 82 2.16 3.75 11.01
N ILE A 83 2.94 2.90 11.67
CA ILE A 83 2.45 1.66 12.28
C ILE A 83 1.28 1.87 13.26
N PRO A 84 1.29 2.87 14.16
CA PRO A 84 0.18 3.08 15.07
C PRO A 84 -1.15 3.35 14.35
N GLU A 85 -1.14 4.20 13.32
CA GLU A 85 -2.33 4.55 12.55
C GLU A 85 -2.82 3.38 11.69
N ILE A 86 -1.90 2.53 11.21
CA ILE A 86 -2.26 1.30 10.51
C ILE A 86 -2.98 0.35 11.46
N ILE A 87 -2.47 0.17 12.68
CA ILE A 87 -3.11 -0.68 13.69
C ILE A 87 -4.50 -0.15 14.04
N GLU A 88 -4.65 1.15 14.28
CA GLU A 88 -5.94 1.78 14.56
C GLU A 88 -6.95 1.57 13.42
N MET A 89 -6.50 1.71 12.17
CA MET A 89 -7.37 1.46 11.01
C MET A 89 -7.80 -0.01 10.93
N VAL A 90 -6.91 -0.96 11.16
CA VAL A 90 -7.23 -2.39 11.17
C VAL A 90 -8.19 -2.73 12.31
N GLU A 91 -8.02 -2.17 13.52
CA GLU A 91 -8.96 -2.32 14.65
C GLU A 91 -10.36 -1.83 14.25
N SER A 92 -10.44 -0.64 13.64
CA SER A 92 -11.72 -0.10 13.15
C SER A 92 -12.40 -1.01 12.14
N LEU A 93 -11.64 -1.63 11.23
CA LEU A 93 -12.18 -2.58 10.24
C LEU A 93 -12.70 -3.87 10.90
N ILE A 94 -12.03 -4.35 11.94
CA ILE A 94 -12.49 -5.49 12.74
C ILE A 94 -13.77 -5.13 13.49
N GLU A 95 -13.80 -3.99 14.16
CA GLU A 95 -14.99 -3.52 14.91
C GLU A 95 -16.22 -3.34 14.01
N LYS A 96 -16.01 -2.88 12.77
CA LYS A 96 -17.07 -2.75 11.75
C LYS A 96 -17.50 -4.10 11.16
N GLY A 97 -16.79 -5.19 11.47
CA GLY A 97 -17.07 -6.53 10.93
C GLY A 97 -16.60 -6.74 9.48
N ASN A 98 -15.72 -5.88 8.97
CA ASN A 98 -15.16 -5.98 7.63
C ASN A 98 -13.85 -6.80 7.59
N ALA A 99 -13.28 -7.08 8.75
CA ALA A 99 -12.04 -7.85 8.87
C ALA A 99 -12.14 -8.90 9.96
N TYR A 100 -11.32 -9.94 9.86
CA TYR A 100 -11.28 -11.04 10.81
C TYR A 100 -9.85 -11.45 11.14
N LEU A 101 -9.67 -11.95 12.36
CA LEU A 101 -8.42 -12.56 12.82
C LEU A 101 -8.32 -14.02 12.36
N ALA A 102 -7.17 -14.38 11.84
CA ALA A 102 -6.79 -15.73 11.48
C ALA A 102 -5.46 -16.12 12.19
N GLU A 103 -5.02 -17.36 12.05
CA GLU A 103 -3.80 -17.86 12.69
C GLU A 103 -2.54 -17.11 12.23
N ASP A 104 -2.48 -16.73 10.97
CA ASP A 104 -1.32 -16.11 10.32
C ASP A 104 -1.47 -14.61 10.07
N GLY A 105 -2.57 -13.98 10.51
CA GLY A 105 -2.78 -12.54 10.35
C GLY A 105 -4.19 -12.04 10.53
N VAL A 106 -4.42 -10.80 10.13
CA VAL A 106 -5.74 -10.18 10.01
C VAL A 106 -6.04 -9.97 8.53
N TYR A 107 -7.22 -10.35 8.11
CA TYR A 107 -7.65 -10.27 6.72
C TYR A 107 -8.91 -9.43 6.57
N PHE A 108 -8.99 -8.66 5.50
CA PHE A 108 -10.23 -8.03 5.04
C PHE A 108 -11.12 -9.08 4.39
N GLU A 109 -12.38 -9.11 4.76
CA GLU A 109 -13.39 -10.04 4.23
C GLU A 109 -14.17 -9.36 3.09
N ILE A 110 -13.84 -9.71 1.85
CA ILE A 110 -14.41 -9.06 0.66
C ILE A 110 -15.94 -9.20 0.59
N ASP A 111 -16.48 -10.33 1.04
CA ASP A 111 -17.92 -10.58 1.01
C ASP A 111 -18.74 -9.70 1.95
N THR A 112 -18.11 -8.88 2.80
CA THR A 112 -18.79 -7.88 3.63
C THR A 112 -19.20 -6.62 2.86
N SER A 113 -18.60 -6.38 1.69
CA SER A 113 -18.86 -5.21 0.84
C SER A 113 -18.76 -5.56 -0.64
N PRO A 114 -19.52 -6.58 -1.12
CA PRO A 114 -19.38 -7.10 -2.49
C PRO A 114 -19.71 -6.06 -3.57
N GLU A 115 -20.49 -5.03 -3.23
CA GLU A 115 -20.85 -3.94 -4.13
C GLU A 115 -19.68 -2.98 -4.44
N LYS A 116 -18.65 -2.97 -3.59
CA LYS A 116 -17.44 -2.19 -3.82
C LYS A 116 -16.51 -2.86 -4.85
N TYR A 117 -16.68 -4.17 -5.07
CA TYR A 117 -15.77 -4.93 -5.93
C TYR A 117 -15.91 -4.53 -7.40
N GLY A 118 -14.80 -4.23 -8.04
CA GLY A 118 -14.75 -3.84 -9.44
C GLY A 118 -15.18 -2.41 -9.74
N GLN A 119 -15.41 -1.59 -8.73
CA GLN A 119 -15.79 -0.18 -8.95
C GLN A 119 -14.72 0.59 -9.73
N LEU A 120 -13.46 0.30 -9.52
CA LEU A 120 -12.35 0.94 -10.21
C LEU A 120 -11.92 0.17 -11.46
N THR A 121 -11.88 -1.15 -11.37
CA THR A 121 -11.32 -2.01 -12.42
C THR A 121 -12.36 -2.48 -13.43
N GLY A 122 -13.65 -2.47 -13.09
CA GLY A 122 -14.71 -3.13 -13.85
C GLY A 122 -14.62 -4.67 -13.82
N GLN A 123 -13.74 -5.24 -12.98
CA GLN A 123 -13.64 -6.69 -12.81
C GLN A 123 -14.83 -7.22 -12.02
N THR A 124 -15.38 -8.35 -12.46
CA THR A 124 -16.42 -9.04 -11.69
C THR A 124 -15.79 -10.11 -10.79
N LEU A 125 -16.50 -10.45 -9.69
CA LEU A 125 -16.10 -11.56 -8.81
C LEU A 125 -15.92 -12.89 -9.58
N GLU A 126 -16.66 -13.10 -10.68
CA GLU A 126 -16.52 -14.27 -11.53
C GLU A 126 -15.21 -14.28 -12.34
N MET A 127 -14.75 -13.12 -12.81
CA MET A 127 -13.48 -12.98 -13.52
C MET A 127 -12.29 -13.34 -12.63
N VAL A 128 -12.37 -13.04 -11.35
CA VAL A 128 -11.31 -13.40 -10.37
C VAL A 128 -11.34 -14.89 -10.05
N ARG A 129 -12.52 -15.49 -9.92
CA ARG A 129 -12.66 -16.96 -9.76
C ARG A 129 -12.02 -17.74 -10.91
N SER A 130 -12.03 -17.19 -12.11
CA SER A 130 -11.41 -17.81 -13.30
C SER A 130 -9.89 -17.63 -13.37
N GLY A 131 -9.26 -16.99 -12.40
CA GLY A 131 -7.80 -16.80 -12.38
C GLY A 131 -7.26 -15.74 -13.34
N ALA A 132 -8.13 -14.93 -13.94
CA ALA A 132 -7.76 -13.93 -14.94
C ALA A 132 -6.88 -12.78 -14.40
N GLY A 133 -6.75 -12.64 -13.07
CA GLY A 133 -6.01 -11.54 -12.42
C GLY A 133 -4.55 -11.85 -12.02
N GLY A 134 -4.06 -13.08 -12.16
CA GLY A 134 -2.62 -13.45 -12.08
C GLY A 134 -1.87 -13.24 -10.76
N ARG A 135 -2.42 -12.53 -9.78
CA ARG A 135 -1.77 -12.20 -8.49
C ARG A 135 -2.68 -12.46 -7.29
N VAL A 136 -3.23 -13.64 -7.22
CA VAL A 136 -3.88 -14.09 -5.98
C VAL A 136 -2.79 -14.74 -5.12
N ASP A 137 -2.53 -14.15 -3.96
CA ASP A 137 -1.62 -14.71 -2.97
C ASP A 137 -2.17 -16.08 -2.52
N LYS A 138 -1.59 -17.16 -3.03
CA LYS A 138 -2.05 -18.53 -2.80
C LYS A 138 -1.69 -19.09 -1.43
N THR A 139 -1.06 -18.27 -0.57
CA THR A 139 -0.36 -18.76 0.63
C THR A 139 -0.80 -18.05 1.91
N GLY A 140 -2.05 -18.08 2.22
CA GLY A 140 -2.48 -17.79 3.59
C GLY A 140 -3.29 -18.98 4.09
N SER A 141 -2.79 -19.71 5.07
CA SER A 141 -3.50 -20.84 5.67
C SER A 141 -4.75 -20.42 6.45
N GLY A 142 -4.89 -19.11 6.72
CA GLY A 142 -5.98 -18.54 7.51
C GLY A 142 -7.07 -17.82 6.74
N LYS A 143 -6.94 -17.65 5.42
CA LYS A 143 -7.97 -16.97 4.61
C LYS A 143 -9.26 -17.78 4.54
N ARG A 144 -10.39 -17.13 4.76
CA ARG A 144 -11.72 -17.70 4.56
C ARG A 144 -12.07 -17.81 3.07
N ASP A 145 -11.68 -16.79 2.29
CA ASP A 145 -11.82 -16.75 0.84
C ASP A 145 -10.50 -16.32 0.19
N HIS A 146 -10.22 -16.85 -0.99
CA HIS A 146 -9.00 -16.54 -1.75
C HIS A 146 -8.92 -15.06 -2.20
N ARG A 147 -10.04 -14.35 -2.22
CA ARG A 147 -10.14 -12.92 -2.56
C ARG A 147 -9.78 -12.03 -1.39
N ASP A 148 -9.91 -12.52 -0.16
CA ASP A 148 -9.55 -11.77 1.03
C ASP A 148 -8.09 -11.35 0.97
N PHE A 149 -7.77 -10.19 1.52
CA PHE A 149 -6.39 -9.70 1.50
C PHE A 149 -5.90 -9.35 2.91
N ALA A 150 -4.59 -9.49 3.10
CA ALA A 150 -3.98 -9.26 4.39
C ALA A 150 -3.98 -7.77 4.76
N LEU A 151 -4.43 -7.45 5.97
CA LEU A 151 -4.29 -6.16 6.62
C LEU A 151 -3.11 -6.15 7.59
N TRP A 152 -2.87 -7.28 8.28
CA TRP A 152 -1.75 -7.49 9.17
C TRP A 152 -1.25 -8.92 8.98
N LYS A 153 0.06 -9.10 8.83
CA LYS A 153 0.71 -10.41 8.70
C LYS A 153 1.49 -10.70 9.97
N MET A 154 1.29 -11.87 10.58
CA MET A 154 2.13 -12.31 11.70
C MET A 154 3.57 -12.48 11.24
N ALA A 155 4.51 -11.96 12.02
CA ALA A 155 5.93 -12.03 11.68
C ALA A 155 6.47 -13.45 11.81
N LYS A 156 7.29 -13.83 10.84
CA LYS A 156 8.11 -15.03 10.91
C LYS A 156 9.41 -14.74 11.65
N PRO A 157 10.08 -15.75 12.18
CA PRO A 157 11.39 -15.55 12.82
C PRO A 157 12.38 -14.83 11.88
N GLY A 158 12.97 -13.75 12.38
CA GLY A 158 13.93 -12.95 11.62
C GLY A 158 13.32 -11.85 10.74
N GLU A 159 11.99 -11.74 10.65
CA GLU A 159 11.35 -10.63 9.97
C GLU A 159 11.21 -9.39 10.88
N PRO A 160 11.27 -8.17 10.33
CA PRO A 160 10.89 -6.96 11.05
C PRO A 160 9.45 -7.06 11.53
N SER A 161 9.19 -6.61 12.76
CA SER A 161 7.88 -6.75 13.35
C SER A 161 7.59 -5.68 14.40
N TRP A 162 6.32 -5.36 14.55
CA TRP A 162 5.78 -4.43 15.53
C TRP A 162 4.75 -5.13 16.39
N GLU A 163 4.65 -4.69 17.65
CA GLU A 163 3.60 -5.17 18.55
C GLU A 163 2.23 -4.69 18.05
N SER A 164 1.25 -5.57 18.12
CA SER A 164 -0.15 -5.26 17.83
C SER A 164 -1.08 -6.03 18.77
N PRO A 165 -2.38 -5.66 18.85
CA PRO A 165 -3.35 -6.42 19.63
C PRO A 165 -3.50 -7.89 19.22
N TRP A 166 -3.12 -8.21 18.00
CA TRP A 166 -3.22 -9.57 17.43
C TRP A 166 -1.94 -10.36 17.54
N GLY A 167 -0.84 -9.72 17.93
CA GLY A 167 0.50 -10.31 18.05
C GLY A 167 1.54 -9.55 17.21
N LYS A 168 2.79 -9.97 17.35
CA LYS A 168 3.90 -9.41 16.58
C LYS A 168 3.73 -9.66 15.09
N GLY A 169 3.83 -8.58 14.31
CA GLY A 169 3.63 -8.68 12.87
C GLY A 169 4.00 -7.41 12.12
N ARG A 170 3.55 -7.32 10.91
CA ARG A 170 3.76 -6.18 10.02
C ARG A 170 2.52 -5.93 9.15
N PRO A 171 2.37 -4.72 8.60
CA PRO A 171 1.25 -4.39 7.73
C PRO A 171 1.14 -5.30 6.50
N GLY A 172 -0.09 -5.49 6.03
CA GLY A 172 -0.36 -5.87 4.66
C GLY A 172 -0.15 -4.67 3.74
N TRP A 173 0.26 -4.92 2.51
CA TRP A 173 0.63 -3.86 1.55
C TRP A 173 -0.47 -2.83 1.27
N HIS A 174 -1.73 -3.25 1.29
CA HIS A 174 -2.83 -2.37 0.86
C HIS A 174 -3.27 -1.37 1.94
N ILE A 175 -3.17 -1.72 3.22
CA ILE A 175 -3.61 -0.85 4.33
C ILE A 175 -2.68 0.34 4.55
N GLU A 176 -1.43 0.23 4.12
CA GLU A 176 -0.40 1.24 4.32
C GLU A 176 -0.80 2.59 3.71
N CYS A 177 -1.18 2.57 2.43
CA CYS A 177 -1.56 3.79 1.70
C CYS A 177 -2.86 4.39 2.24
N SER A 178 -3.84 3.57 2.62
CA SER A 178 -5.08 4.03 3.23
C SER A 178 -4.81 4.77 4.54
N ALA A 179 -4.00 4.20 5.42
CA ALA A 179 -3.65 4.82 6.71
C ALA A 179 -2.82 6.10 6.52
N MET A 180 -1.83 6.08 5.64
CA MET A 180 -1.00 7.26 5.34
C MET A 180 -1.82 8.38 4.70
N SER A 181 -2.73 8.06 3.78
CA SER A 181 -3.62 9.04 3.16
C SER A 181 -4.54 9.68 4.21
N LEU A 182 -5.16 8.88 5.06
CA LEU A 182 -6.02 9.40 6.14
C LEU A 182 -5.25 10.31 7.11
N LYS A 183 -4.04 9.91 7.51
CA LYS A 183 -3.18 10.69 8.42
C LYS A 183 -2.75 12.04 7.84
N HIS A 184 -2.36 12.08 6.58
CA HIS A 184 -1.72 13.25 5.97
C HIS A 184 -2.68 14.13 5.15
N LEU A 185 -3.77 13.57 4.62
CA LEU A 185 -4.72 14.25 3.75
C LEU A 185 -6.14 14.32 4.34
N GLY A 186 -6.41 13.55 5.41
CA GLY A 186 -7.73 13.46 6.02
C GLY A 186 -8.68 12.52 5.27
N GLU A 187 -9.95 12.52 5.69
CA GLU A 187 -10.99 11.63 5.14
C GLU A 187 -11.35 11.91 3.68
N LYS A 188 -11.07 13.10 3.19
CA LYS A 188 -11.38 13.51 1.82
C LYS A 188 -10.21 14.27 1.23
N PHE A 189 -9.78 13.86 0.06
CA PHE A 189 -8.76 14.54 -0.74
C PHE A 189 -9.13 14.47 -2.23
N ASP A 190 -8.55 15.36 -3.04
CA ASP A 190 -9.04 15.63 -4.38
C ASP A 190 -8.53 14.64 -5.42
N ILE A 191 -7.29 14.16 -5.27
CA ILE A 191 -6.63 13.33 -6.30
C ILE A 191 -5.83 12.20 -5.63
N HIS A 192 -6.14 10.98 -6.02
CA HIS A 192 -5.33 9.80 -5.76
C HIS A 192 -4.74 9.29 -7.07
N GLY A 193 -3.45 9.01 -7.10
CA GLY A 193 -2.79 8.61 -8.34
C GLY A 193 -1.73 7.54 -8.11
N GLY A 194 -1.55 6.70 -9.11
CA GLY A 194 -0.54 5.65 -9.14
C GLY A 194 -0.36 5.05 -10.51
N GLY A 195 0.52 4.08 -10.63
CA GLY A 195 0.72 3.31 -11.85
C GLY A 195 -0.51 2.46 -12.22
N SER A 196 -0.72 2.24 -13.50
CA SER A 196 -1.84 1.42 -13.99
C SER A 196 -1.78 -0.05 -13.51
N ASP A 197 -0.60 -0.52 -13.13
CA ASP A 197 -0.36 -1.83 -12.53
C ASP A 197 -0.81 -1.92 -11.06
N LEU A 198 -1.04 -0.79 -10.40
CA LEU A 198 -1.56 -0.69 -9.05
C LEU A 198 -3.09 -0.66 -8.98
N ILE A 199 -3.79 -0.44 -10.11
CA ILE A 199 -5.25 -0.39 -10.13
C ILE A 199 -5.83 -1.65 -9.48
N PHE A 200 -5.31 -2.81 -9.84
CA PHE A 200 -5.66 -4.07 -9.21
C PHE A 200 -4.38 -4.84 -8.81
N PRO A 201 -4.31 -5.36 -7.59
CA PRO A 201 -5.33 -5.32 -6.52
C PRO A 201 -5.26 -4.10 -5.60
N HIS A 202 -4.21 -3.25 -5.69
CA HIS A 202 -3.86 -2.29 -4.65
C HIS A 202 -4.91 -1.18 -4.46
N HIS A 203 -5.18 -0.38 -5.49
CA HIS A 203 -6.18 0.72 -5.39
C HIS A 203 -7.61 0.21 -5.21
N GLU A 204 -7.93 -0.97 -5.74
CA GLU A 204 -9.23 -1.61 -5.49
C GLU A 204 -9.36 -1.97 -4.00
N ALA A 205 -8.30 -2.50 -3.37
CA ALA A 205 -8.28 -2.80 -1.94
C ALA A 205 -8.41 -1.55 -1.06
N GLU A 206 -7.83 -0.41 -1.47
CA GLU A 206 -7.97 0.85 -0.75
C GLU A 206 -9.43 1.34 -0.69
N ILE A 207 -10.23 1.12 -1.75
CA ILE A 207 -11.67 1.44 -1.77
C ILE A 207 -12.45 0.63 -0.71
N PHE A 208 -12.01 -0.59 -0.42
CA PHE A 208 -12.64 -1.40 0.63
C PHE A 208 -12.31 -0.91 2.03
N GLN A 209 -11.11 -0.38 2.21
CA GLN A 209 -10.56 0.02 3.51
C GLN A 209 -11.02 1.42 3.95
N SER A 210 -11.45 2.27 3.00
CA SER A 210 -11.74 3.70 3.23
C SER A 210 -13.22 4.04 3.29
#